data_627dfcd1a63b50c2ec5309df24f8025b
#
_entry.id   627dfcd1a63b50c2ec5309df24f8025b
#
_cell.length_a   1.000
_cell.length_b   1.000
_cell.length_c   1.000
_cell.angle_alpha   90.00
_cell.angle_beta   90.00
_cell.angle_gamma   90.00
#
_symmetry.space_group_name_H-M   'P 1'
#
loop_
_entity.id
_entity.type
_entity.pdbx_description
1 polymer ?
#
loop_
_entity_poly.entity_id
_entity_poly.type
_entity_poly.pdbx_seq_one_letter_code
_entity_poly.pdbx_strand_id
1 'polypeptide(L)'
;MFDLLSDIFETIRLKGTLYFRTDYSPPWAITVPAYEQAARFHFVIQGCCHVSLPSGSNIVLEPGDVVLIPRGRGHVLADRLGRAPAPLERVIQESGYDGKGAFVIGKSDPQATTQMVCGHLGFSQGADHPLLGALPEVILITQPDRGRYPLLDESLRLVARRALSDEIGAAASIARLSEVFFIEAVRASVERHPPLANVMTAMTDLHIGRALELVHKTPGDPWTVETLAKASGMSRSRFAERFTELVGVAPIAYVTEWRLQKALATLSSSKASVKEVAAQAGYLSAAAFARAFAQRFGIPPTDTRELESS
;
A
#
# COMPACT_ATOMS: atom_id res chain seq x y z
N MET A 1 3.91 23.44 -6.77
CA MET A 1 4.09 22.84 -5.43
C MET A 1 4.58 21.43 -5.66
N PHE A 2 5.60 20.97 -4.95
CA PHE A 2 6.08 19.59 -5.05
C PHE A 2 5.09 18.67 -4.30
N ASP A 3 4.64 17.62 -4.95
CA ASP A 3 3.68 16.69 -4.34
C ASP A 3 4.43 15.53 -3.68
N LEU A 4 4.61 15.66 -2.36
CA LEU A 4 5.32 14.67 -1.53
C LEU A 4 4.63 13.30 -1.56
N LEU A 5 3.31 13.27 -1.54
CA LEU A 5 2.55 12.01 -1.52
C LEU A 5 2.74 11.25 -2.83
N SER A 6 2.67 11.95 -3.97
CA SER A 6 2.95 11.37 -5.29
C SER A 6 4.37 10.82 -5.37
N ASP A 7 5.39 11.58 -4.94
CA ASP A 7 6.79 11.14 -4.95
C ASP A 7 7.02 9.89 -4.07
N ILE A 8 6.32 9.80 -2.94
CA ILE A 8 6.35 8.60 -2.08
C ILE A 8 5.79 7.39 -2.84
N PHE A 9 4.57 7.49 -3.39
CA PHE A 9 3.93 6.36 -4.10
C PHE A 9 4.69 5.94 -5.36
N GLU A 10 5.28 6.87 -6.09
CA GLU A 10 6.18 6.58 -7.21
C GLU A 10 7.43 5.82 -6.76
N THR A 11 8.03 6.26 -5.63
CA THR A 11 9.26 5.63 -5.10
C THR A 11 9.01 4.21 -4.59
N ILE A 12 7.91 3.99 -3.86
CA ILE A 12 7.54 2.64 -3.39
C ILE A 12 6.89 1.78 -4.47
N ARG A 13 6.65 2.34 -5.67
CA ARG A 13 6.13 1.65 -6.87
C ARG A 13 4.82 0.94 -6.60
N LEU A 14 3.85 1.69 -6.10
CA LEU A 14 2.50 1.18 -5.89
C LEU A 14 1.93 0.62 -7.20
N LYS A 15 1.52 -0.65 -7.21
CA LYS A 15 0.99 -1.33 -8.38
C LYS A 15 -0.23 -2.18 -8.02
N GLY A 16 -1.35 -1.84 -8.60
CA GLY A 16 -2.60 -2.58 -8.45
C GLY A 16 -2.59 -3.90 -9.24
N THR A 17 -3.15 -4.94 -8.65
CA THR A 17 -3.42 -6.22 -9.31
C THR A 17 -4.79 -6.72 -8.87
N LEU A 18 -5.62 -7.09 -9.84
CA LEU A 18 -6.86 -7.81 -9.58
C LEU A 18 -6.54 -9.29 -9.42
N TYR A 19 -7.05 -9.92 -8.34
CA TYR A 19 -6.98 -11.37 -8.20
C TYR A 19 -8.24 -12.06 -8.69
N PHE A 20 -9.37 -11.69 -8.07
CA PHE A 20 -10.61 -12.42 -8.27
C PHE A 20 -11.82 -11.48 -8.39
N ARG A 21 -12.69 -11.78 -9.33
CA ARG A 21 -14.11 -11.58 -9.17
C ARG A 21 -14.66 -12.86 -8.56
N THR A 22 -15.41 -12.78 -7.47
CA THR A 22 -15.89 -13.96 -6.76
C THR A 22 -17.38 -14.15 -6.92
N ASP A 23 -17.80 -15.41 -6.87
CA ASP A 23 -19.20 -15.83 -6.82
C ASP A 23 -19.30 -17.02 -5.87
N TYR A 24 -19.55 -16.73 -4.59
CA TYR A 24 -19.46 -17.69 -3.50
C TYR A 24 -20.82 -17.98 -2.90
N SER A 25 -21.30 -19.21 -3.06
CA SER A 25 -22.52 -19.70 -2.41
C SER A 25 -22.19 -20.41 -1.10
N PRO A 26 -22.89 -20.11 0.00
CA PRO A 26 -22.68 -20.78 1.28
C PRO A 26 -22.82 -22.32 1.18
N PRO A 27 -22.04 -23.08 1.99
CA PRO A 27 -21.13 -22.62 3.04
C PRO A 27 -19.71 -22.37 2.52
N TRP A 28 -19.08 -21.25 2.90
CA TRP A 28 -17.68 -20.99 2.55
C TRP A 28 -16.93 -20.21 3.64
N ALA A 29 -15.67 -20.51 3.82
CA ALA A 29 -14.70 -19.72 4.58
C ALA A 29 -13.30 -19.97 4.07
N ILE A 30 -12.50 -18.91 3.91
CA ILE A 30 -11.19 -18.93 3.28
C ILE A 30 -10.19 -18.22 4.15
N THR A 31 -9.06 -18.87 4.43
CA THR A 31 -7.87 -18.19 4.97
C THR A 31 -7.10 -17.55 3.82
N VAL A 32 -7.05 -16.24 3.79
CA VAL A 32 -6.20 -15.46 2.89
C VAL A 32 -4.83 -15.35 3.54
N PRO A 33 -3.75 -15.84 2.91
CA PRO A 33 -2.42 -15.82 3.51
C PRO A 33 -1.88 -14.40 3.65
N ALA A 34 -0.93 -14.19 4.58
CA ALA A 34 -0.21 -12.94 4.67
C ALA A 34 0.65 -12.71 3.41
N TYR A 35 0.76 -11.46 3.01
CA TYR A 35 1.61 -11.03 1.90
C TYR A 35 2.23 -9.66 2.24
N GLU A 36 3.44 -9.69 2.77
CA GLU A 36 4.08 -8.55 3.46
C GLU A 36 4.28 -7.29 2.61
N GLN A 37 4.40 -7.46 1.29
CA GLN A 37 4.70 -6.37 0.37
C GLN A 37 3.47 -5.91 -0.41
N ALA A 38 2.27 -6.08 0.15
CA ALA A 38 1.05 -5.63 -0.50
C ALA A 38 -0.06 -5.24 0.48
N ALA A 39 -0.87 -4.27 0.08
CA ALA A 39 -2.18 -4.04 0.68
C ALA A 39 -3.21 -4.94 -0.02
N ARG A 40 -4.12 -5.53 0.73
CA ARG A 40 -5.22 -6.33 0.19
C ARG A 40 -6.53 -5.59 0.30
N PHE A 41 -7.42 -5.76 -0.69
CA PHE A 41 -8.76 -5.20 -0.60
C PHE A 41 -9.83 -6.22 -0.99
N HIS A 42 -10.99 -6.09 -0.36
CA HIS A 42 -12.19 -6.84 -0.66
C HIS A 42 -13.37 -5.87 -0.72
N PHE A 43 -14.00 -5.80 -1.87
CA PHE A 43 -15.14 -4.95 -2.14
C PHE A 43 -16.37 -5.82 -2.40
N VAL A 44 -17.40 -5.71 -1.56
CA VAL A 44 -18.64 -6.48 -1.70
C VAL A 44 -19.57 -5.80 -2.68
N ILE A 45 -19.98 -6.54 -3.70
CA ILE A 45 -20.97 -6.10 -4.70
C ILE A 45 -22.36 -6.59 -4.31
N GLN A 46 -22.46 -7.85 -3.86
CA GLN A 46 -23.71 -8.49 -3.46
C GLN A 46 -23.47 -9.45 -2.30
N GLY A 47 -24.50 -9.71 -1.49
CA GLY A 47 -24.42 -10.59 -0.33
C GLY A 47 -23.71 -9.94 0.84
N CYS A 48 -23.11 -10.75 1.73
CA CYS A 48 -22.29 -10.24 2.82
C CYS A 48 -21.02 -11.08 3.01
N CYS A 49 -19.99 -10.48 3.61
CA CYS A 49 -18.75 -11.15 3.93
C CYS A 49 -18.29 -10.78 5.35
N HIS A 50 -17.99 -11.79 6.15
CA HIS A 50 -17.35 -11.62 7.45
C HIS A 50 -15.84 -11.67 7.28
N VAL A 51 -15.15 -10.65 7.77
CA VAL A 51 -13.68 -10.55 7.75
C VAL A 51 -13.19 -10.67 9.18
N SER A 52 -12.35 -11.69 9.45
CA SER A 52 -11.73 -11.87 10.77
C SER A 52 -10.23 -11.65 10.67
N LEU A 53 -9.69 -10.77 11.51
CA LEU A 53 -8.27 -10.40 11.57
C LEU A 53 -7.57 -11.15 12.70
N PRO A 54 -6.24 -11.37 12.61
CA PRO A 54 -5.45 -11.99 13.68
C PRO A 54 -5.50 -11.24 15.02
N SER A 55 -5.76 -9.94 15.00
CA SER A 55 -5.98 -9.11 16.20
C SER A 55 -7.24 -9.49 16.99
N GLY A 56 -8.12 -10.34 16.43
CA GLY A 56 -9.43 -10.67 16.97
C GLY A 56 -10.54 -9.74 16.48
N SER A 57 -10.23 -8.73 15.69
CA SER A 57 -11.23 -7.84 15.09
C SER A 57 -12.07 -8.60 14.05
N ASN A 58 -13.39 -8.40 14.12
CA ASN A 58 -14.34 -8.97 13.18
C ASN A 58 -15.14 -7.85 12.52
N ILE A 59 -15.23 -7.88 11.19
CA ILE A 59 -15.90 -6.87 10.38
C ILE A 59 -16.94 -7.59 9.52
N VAL A 60 -18.12 -7.03 9.41
CA VAL A 60 -19.14 -7.47 8.45
C VAL A 60 -19.15 -6.46 7.31
N LEU A 61 -19.01 -6.94 6.10
CA LEU A 61 -19.09 -6.14 4.88
C LEU A 61 -20.45 -6.41 4.22
N GLU A 62 -21.17 -5.34 3.97
CA GLU A 62 -22.42 -5.32 3.23
C GLU A 62 -22.21 -4.85 1.78
N PRO A 63 -23.22 -4.96 0.89
CA PRO A 63 -23.08 -4.48 -0.48
C PRO A 63 -22.69 -2.99 -0.55
N GLY A 64 -21.61 -2.71 -1.24
CA GLY A 64 -21.02 -1.37 -1.35
C GLY A 64 -19.91 -1.08 -0.35
N ASP A 65 -19.69 -1.93 0.64
CA ASP A 65 -18.57 -1.79 1.58
C ASP A 65 -17.28 -2.33 0.99
N VAL A 66 -16.19 -1.70 1.37
CA VAL A 66 -14.83 -2.14 1.04
C VAL A 66 -13.95 -2.16 2.29
N VAL A 67 -13.20 -3.23 2.44
CA VAL A 67 -12.13 -3.33 3.41
C VAL A 67 -10.78 -3.32 2.69
N LEU A 68 -9.85 -2.54 3.22
CA LEU A 68 -8.45 -2.53 2.82
C LEU A 68 -7.62 -2.97 4.02
N ILE A 69 -6.70 -3.91 3.81
CA ILE A 69 -5.73 -4.42 4.78
C ILE A 69 -4.34 -3.96 4.33
N PRO A 70 -3.90 -2.76 4.75
CA PRO A 70 -2.77 -2.05 4.12
C PRO A 70 -1.43 -2.76 4.24
N ARG A 71 -1.27 -3.61 5.26
CA ARG A 71 -0.02 -4.34 5.51
C ARG A 71 -0.07 -5.81 5.08
N GLY A 72 -1.07 -6.18 4.26
CA GLY A 72 -1.21 -7.52 3.72
C GLY A 72 -1.29 -8.65 4.75
N ARG A 73 -1.70 -8.36 5.99
CA ARG A 73 -1.83 -9.38 7.03
C ARG A 73 -2.79 -10.47 6.60
N GLY A 74 -2.47 -11.71 6.98
CA GLY A 74 -3.37 -12.84 6.79
C GLY A 74 -4.71 -12.59 7.51
N HIS A 75 -5.81 -13.04 6.91
CA HIS A 75 -7.14 -12.84 7.44
C HIS A 75 -8.09 -13.94 6.95
N VAL A 76 -9.26 -14.04 7.55
CA VAL A 76 -10.28 -14.98 7.11
C VAL A 76 -11.45 -14.22 6.51
N LEU A 77 -11.91 -14.70 5.35
CA LEU A 77 -13.17 -14.30 4.73
C LEU A 77 -14.17 -15.45 4.88
N ALA A 78 -15.41 -15.16 5.27
CA ALA A 78 -16.43 -16.20 5.48
C ALA A 78 -17.85 -15.69 5.22
N ASP A 79 -18.76 -16.63 4.91
CA ASP A 79 -20.20 -16.36 4.81
C ASP A 79 -20.84 -16.07 6.18
N ARG A 80 -20.21 -16.53 7.26
CA ARG A 80 -20.62 -16.27 8.65
C ARG A 80 -19.44 -16.34 9.61
N LEU A 81 -19.54 -15.62 10.70
CA LEU A 81 -18.54 -15.64 11.77
C LEU A 81 -18.38 -17.05 12.37
N GLY A 82 -17.14 -17.43 12.68
CA GLY A 82 -16.81 -18.70 13.35
C GLY A 82 -16.85 -19.94 12.46
N ARG A 83 -17.03 -19.80 11.15
CA ARG A 83 -16.87 -20.92 10.23
C ARG A 83 -15.40 -21.31 10.11
N ALA A 84 -15.08 -22.60 10.19
CA ALA A 84 -13.73 -23.11 9.99
C ALA A 84 -13.26 -22.84 8.56
N PRO A 85 -12.15 -22.09 8.36
CA PRO A 85 -11.69 -21.71 7.02
C PRO A 85 -10.81 -22.80 6.41
N ALA A 86 -10.83 -22.88 5.08
CA ALA A 86 -9.83 -23.62 4.29
C ALA A 86 -8.78 -22.67 3.73
N PRO A 87 -7.51 -23.10 3.56
CA PRO A 87 -6.48 -22.29 2.88
C PRO A 87 -6.91 -21.89 1.46
N LEU A 88 -6.63 -20.64 1.06
CA LEU A 88 -7.02 -20.13 -0.26
C LEU A 88 -6.51 -21.00 -1.41
N GLU A 89 -5.26 -21.44 -1.34
CA GLU A 89 -4.62 -22.28 -2.37
C GLU A 89 -5.37 -23.59 -2.56
N ARG A 90 -5.80 -24.22 -1.47
CA ARG A 90 -6.59 -25.44 -1.50
C ARG A 90 -7.96 -25.20 -2.15
N VAL A 91 -8.62 -24.12 -1.81
CA VAL A 91 -9.94 -23.77 -2.37
C VAL A 91 -9.84 -23.47 -3.86
N ILE A 92 -8.78 -22.78 -4.30
CA ILE A 92 -8.49 -22.56 -5.73
C ILE A 92 -8.33 -23.91 -6.45
N GLN A 93 -7.53 -24.80 -5.89
CA GLN A 93 -7.28 -26.13 -6.49
C GLN A 93 -8.57 -26.97 -6.58
N GLU A 94 -9.35 -27.01 -5.50
CA GLU A 94 -10.60 -27.78 -5.43
C GLU A 94 -11.70 -27.21 -6.38
N SER A 95 -11.71 -25.90 -6.59
CA SER A 95 -12.67 -25.26 -7.51
C SER A 95 -12.33 -25.40 -8.99
N GLY A 96 -11.09 -25.78 -9.31
CA GLY A 96 -10.61 -25.81 -10.71
C GLY A 96 -10.44 -24.43 -11.34
N TYR A 97 -10.35 -23.36 -10.54
CA TYR A 97 -10.19 -21.99 -11.03
C TYR A 97 -8.86 -21.82 -11.79
N ASP A 98 -8.95 -21.40 -13.05
CA ASP A 98 -7.79 -21.27 -13.98
C ASP A 98 -7.26 -19.83 -14.09
N GLY A 99 -7.71 -18.91 -13.23
CA GLY A 99 -7.34 -17.49 -13.27
C GLY A 99 -8.21 -16.64 -14.21
N LYS A 100 -9.26 -17.20 -14.81
CA LYS A 100 -10.16 -16.48 -15.73
C LYS A 100 -11.60 -16.46 -15.22
N GLY A 101 -12.30 -15.36 -15.50
CA GLY A 101 -13.69 -15.19 -15.10
C GLY A 101 -13.89 -15.03 -13.61
N ALA A 102 -15.01 -15.50 -13.09
CA ALA A 102 -15.30 -15.48 -11.68
C ALA A 102 -14.73 -16.71 -10.96
N PHE A 103 -14.14 -16.50 -9.79
CA PHE A 103 -13.80 -17.59 -8.88
C PHE A 103 -15.06 -18.04 -8.15
N VAL A 104 -15.54 -19.25 -8.45
CA VAL A 104 -16.83 -19.78 -7.98
C VAL A 104 -16.60 -20.79 -6.88
N ILE A 105 -17.38 -20.68 -5.78
CA ILE A 105 -17.47 -21.67 -4.71
C ILE A 105 -18.92 -22.09 -4.54
N GLY A 106 -19.15 -23.41 -4.53
CA GLY A 106 -20.48 -23.98 -4.38
C GLY A 106 -21.29 -23.94 -5.68
N LYS A 107 -22.61 -24.17 -5.55
CA LYS A 107 -23.54 -24.06 -6.70
C LYS A 107 -24.05 -22.63 -6.73
N SER A 108 -23.91 -21.97 -7.85
CA SER A 108 -24.39 -20.59 -8.03
C SER A 108 -25.90 -20.52 -7.69
N ASP A 109 -26.21 -19.77 -6.64
CA ASP A 109 -27.55 -19.39 -6.25
C ASP A 109 -27.63 -17.86 -6.26
N PRO A 110 -28.26 -17.24 -7.24
CA PRO A 110 -28.29 -15.79 -7.36
C PRO A 110 -28.84 -15.05 -6.14
N GLN A 111 -29.61 -15.72 -5.27
CA GLN A 111 -30.20 -15.10 -4.08
C GLN A 111 -29.33 -15.25 -2.81
N ALA A 112 -28.42 -16.24 -2.79
CA ALA A 112 -27.60 -16.53 -1.62
C ALA A 112 -26.10 -16.28 -1.85
N THR A 113 -25.72 -15.76 -3.01
CA THR A 113 -24.34 -15.61 -3.43
C THR A 113 -23.69 -14.35 -2.88
N THR A 114 -22.46 -14.47 -2.41
CA THR A 114 -21.58 -13.33 -2.11
C THR A 114 -20.68 -13.04 -3.32
N GLN A 115 -20.87 -11.88 -3.93
CA GLN A 115 -20.04 -11.40 -5.03
C GLN A 115 -19.11 -10.29 -4.55
N MET A 116 -17.83 -10.47 -4.79
CA MET A 116 -16.80 -9.52 -4.40
C MET A 116 -15.81 -9.27 -5.53
N VAL A 117 -15.15 -8.12 -5.47
CA VAL A 117 -13.90 -7.85 -6.18
C VAL A 117 -12.78 -7.88 -5.16
N CYS A 118 -11.85 -8.78 -5.35
CA CYS A 118 -10.69 -8.96 -4.48
C CYS A 118 -9.40 -8.70 -5.25
N GLY A 119 -8.50 -7.92 -4.68
CA GLY A 119 -7.22 -7.62 -5.29
C GLY A 119 -6.16 -7.24 -4.27
N HIS A 120 -5.00 -6.90 -4.78
CA HIS A 120 -3.93 -6.34 -3.97
C HIS A 120 -3.25 -5.17 -4.67
N LEU A 121 -2.58 -4.38 -3.87
CA LEU A 121 -1.70 -3.33 -4.31
C LEU A 121 -0.30 -3.67 -3.79
N GLY A 122 0.55 -4.11 -4.71
CA GLY A 122 1.94 -4.45 -4.40
C GLY A 122 2.79 -3.20 -4.22
N PHE A 123 3.80 -3.31 -3.38
CA PHE A 123 4.87 -2.35 -3.22
C PHE A 123 6.19 -3.02 -3.63
N SER A 124 7.19 -2.23 -4.03
CA SER A 124 8.52 -2.78 -4.30
C SER A 124 9.04 -3.55 -3.10
N GLN A 125 9.74 -4.65 -3.34
CA GLN A 125 10.37 -5.41 -2.26
C GLN A 125 11.33 -4.51 -1.47
N GLY A 126 11.19 -4.51 -0.14
CA GLY A 126 11.93 -3.61 0.75
C GLY A 126 11.40 -2.19 0.82
N ALA A 127 10.29 -1.86 0.12
CA ALA A 127 9.65 -0.57 0.23
C ALA A 127 9.24 -0.30 1.68
N ASP A 128 9.67 0.84 2.20
CA ASP A 128 9.34 1.31 3.54
C ASP A 128 9.26 2.83 3.55
N HIS A 129 8.29 3.35 4.27
CA HIS A 129 8.13 4.79 4.48
C HIS A 129 7.27 5.01 5.74
N PRO A 130 7.51 6.08 6.53
CA PRO A 130 6.67 6.42 7.68
C PRO A 130 5.17 6.43 7.37
N LEU A 131 4.77 6.83 6.15
CA LEU A 131 3.39 6.76 5.70
C LEU A 131 2.84 5.33 5.76
N LEU A 132 3.58 4.33 5.25
CA LEU A 132 3.15 2.92 5.30
C LEU A 132 3.11 2.41 6.74
N GLY A 133 4.09 2.82 7.55
CA GLY A 133 4.13 2.51 8.98
C GLY A 133 2.96 3.10 9.78
N ALA A 134 2.43 4.25 9.35
CA ALA A 134 1.32 4.94 9.99
C ALA A 134 -0.07 4.41 9.56
N LEU A 135 -0.15 3.59 8.50
CA LEU A 135 -1.42 2.99 8.09
C LEU A 135 -1.98 2.07 9.18
N PRO A 136 -3.28 2.11 9.44
CA PRO A 136 -3.92 1.23 10.41
C PRO A 136 -3.88 -0.23 9.98
N GLU A 137 -4.25 -1.15 10.86
CA GLU A 137 -4.37 -2.57 10.54
C GLU A 137 -5.39 -2.80 9.43
N VAL A 138 -6.48 -2.02 9.45
CA VAL A 138 -7.58 -2.10 8.50
C VAL A 138 -8.16 -0.72 8.23
N ILE A 139 -8.53 -0.47 6.98
CA ILE A 139 -9.33 0.67 6.55
C ILE A 139 -10.67 0.12 6.08
N LEU A 140 -11.73 0.41 6.84
CA LEU A 140 -13.10 0.10 6.45
C LEU A 140 -13.74 1.36 5.88
N ILE A 141 -14.31 1.24 4.71
CA ILE A 141 -15.08 2.30 4.05
C ILE A 141 -16.45 1.71 3.75
N THR A 142 -17.45 2.18 4.48
CA THR A 142 -18.82 1.74 4.31
C THR A 142 -19.52 2.50 3.17
N GLN A 143 -20.58 1.91 2.65
CA GLN A 143 -21.36 2.53 1.59
C GLN A 143 -21.85 3.96 1.98
N PRO A 144 -22.32 4.23 3.23
CA PRO A 144 -22.65 5.60 3.65
C PRO A 144 -21.44 6.54 3.71
N ASP A 145 -20.24 6.05 4.06
CA ASP A 145 -19.04 6.89 4.10
C ASP A 145 -18.63 7.38 2.71
N ARG A 146 -18.89 6.61 1.67
CA ARG A 146 -18.46 6.88 0.28
C ARG A 146 -19.02 8.20 -0.25
N GLY A 147 -20.22 8.59 0.18
CA GLY A 147 -20.82 9.87 -0.20
C GLY A 147 -20.00 11.10 0.24
N ARG A 148 -19.11 10.97 1.22
CA ARG A 148 -18.21 12.03 1.69
C ARG A 148 -16.94 12.14 0.83
N TYR A 149 -16.63 11.12 0.01
CA TYR A 149 -15.41 11.02 -0.78
C TYR A 149 -15.73 10.66 -2.25
N PRO A 150 -16.12 11.65 -3.06
CA PRO A 150 -16.63 11.43 -4.42
C PRO A 150 -15.67 10.63 -5.33
N LEU A 151 -14.36 10.96 -5.31
CA LEU A 151 -13.37 10.26 -6.15
C LEU A 151 -13.18 8.80 -5.72
N LEU A 152 -13.23 8.53 -4.43
CA LEU A 152 -13.21 7.17 -3.91
C LEU A 152 -14.45 6.39 -4.36
N ASP A 153 -15.63 6.96 -4.23
CA ASP A 153 -16.89 6.33 -4.66
C ASP A 153 -16.88 6.04 -6.16
N GLU A 154 -16.44 7.01 -6.96
CA GLU A 154 -16.36 6.86 -8.41
C GLU A 154 -15.35 5.79 -8.82
N SER A 155 -14.17 5.75 -8.22
CA SER A 155 -13.15 4.72 -8.48
C SER A 155 -13.67 3.32 -8.16
N LEU A 156 -14.36 3.13 -7.04
CA LEU A 156 -14.97 1.85 -6.67
C LEU A 156 -16.09 1.43 -7.62
N ARG A 157 -16.96 2.37 -8.05
CA ARG A 157 -18.00 2.09 -9.06
C ARG A 157 -17.41 1.65 -10.39
N LEU A 158 -16.31 2.29 -10.80
CA LEU A 158 -15.61 1.92 -12.03
C LEU A 158 -14.94 0.55 -11.90
N VAL A 159 -14.30 0.25 -10.77
CA VAL A 159 -13.73 -1.08 -10.48
C VAL A 159 -14.82 -2.14 -10.55
N ALA A 160 -15.96 -1.95 -9.86
CA ALA A 160 -17.08 -2.90 -9.89
C ALA A 160 -17.60 -3.13 -11.31
N ARG A 161 -17.84 -2.05 -12.06
CA ARG A 161 -18.35 -2.14 -13.44
C ARG A 161 -17.39 -2.89 -14.36
N ARG A 162 -16.08 -2.60 -14.25
CA ARG A 162 -15.05 -3.28 -15.05
C ARG A 162 -14.84 -4.73 -14.63
N ALA A 163 -14.94 -5.04 -13.35
CA ALA A 163 -14.84 -6.42 -12.86
C ALA A 163 -15.97 -7.32 -13.37
N LEU A 164 -17.14 -6.75 -13.68
CA LEU A 164 -18.28 -7.45 -14.23
C LEU A 164 -18.28 -7.51 -15.77
N SER A 165 -17.29 -6.90 -16.45
CA SER A 165 -17.16 -6.93 -17.90
C SER A 165 -16.03 -7.87 -18.33
N ASP A 166 -16.26 -8.60 -19.42
CA ASP A 166 -15.23 -9.43 -20.07
C ASP A 166 -14.53 -8.66 -21.23
N GLU A 167 -14.56 -7.33 -21.18
CA GLU A 167 -13.96 -6.47 -22.20
C GLU A 167 -12.43 -6.56 -22.20
N ILE A 168 -11.84 -6.48 -23.38
CA ILE A 168 -10.39 -6.41 -23.55
C ILE A 168 -9.84 -5.18 -22.80
N GLY A 169 -8.83 -5.40 -21.96
CA GLY A 169 -8.22 -4.36 -21.15
C GLY A 169 -8.90 -4.10 -19.80
N ALA A 170 -9.96 -4.82 -19.44
CA ALA A 170 -10.64 -4.66 -18.15
C ALA A 170 -9.68 -4.86 -16.96
N ALA A 171 -8.85 -5.90 -16.97
CA ALA A 171 -7.87 -6.16 -15.91
C ALA A 171 -6.85 -5.01 -15.75
N ALA A 172 -6.34 -4.47 -16.86
CA ALA A 172 -5.44 -3.33 -16.84
C ALA A 172 -6.11 -2.06 -16.27
N SER A 173 -7.37 -1.82 -16.63
CA SER A 173 -8.15 -0.70 -16.09
C SER A 173 -8.38 -0.84 -14.59
N ILE A 174 -8.75 -2.04 -14.12
CA ILE A 174 -8.97 -2.31 -12.70
C ILE A 174 -7.69 -2.09 -11.90
N ALA A 175 -6.54 -2.57 -12.41
CA ALA A 175 -5.26 -2.35 -11.76
C ALA A 175 -5.00 -0.85 -11.49
N ARG A 176 -5.16 0.01 -12.51
CA ARG A 176 -4.98 1.47 -12.38
C ARG A 176 -6.01 2.13 -11.48
N LEU A 177 -7.27 1.73 -11.60
CA LEU A 177 -8.33 2.23 -10.73
C LEU A 177 -8.12 1.83 -9.27
N SER A 178 -7.55 0.65 -9.03
CA SER A 178 -7.21 0.21 -7.66
C SER A 178 -6.09 1.04 -7.05
N GLU A 179 -5.12 1.52 -7.84
CA GLU A 179 -4.10 2.47 -7.37
C GLU A 179 -4.74 3.80 -6.94
N VAL A 180 -5.65 4.36 -7.76
CA VAL A 180 -6.43 5.56 -7.42
C VAL A 180 -7.26 5.31 -6.16
N PHE A 181 -7.98 4.20 -6.10
CA PHE A 181 -8.77 3.81 -4.94
C PHE A 181 -7.92 3.78 -3.66
N PHE A 182 -6.73 3.20 -3.70
CA PHE A 182 -5.84 3.12 -2.54
C PHE A 182 -5.45 4.51 -2.02
N ILE A 183 -5.03 5.40 -2.92
CA ILE A 183 -4.65 6.77 -2.58
C ILE A 183 -5.82 7.49 -1.89
N GLU A 184 -7.02 7.38 -2.46
CA GLU A 184 -8.20 8.01 -1.91
C GLU A 184 -8.67 7.36 -0.59
N ALA A 185 -8.50 6.04 -0.43
CA ALA A 185 -8.78 5.33 0.82
C ALA A 185 -7.84 5.76 1.95
N VAL A 186 -6.54 5.93 1.66
CA VAL A 186 -5.57 6.48 2.61
C VAL A 186 -5.97 7.89 3.02
N ARG A 187 -6.32 8.78 2.08
CA ARG A 187 -6.79 10.14 2.35
C ARG A 187 -8.06 10.19 3.19
N ALA A 188 -9.05 9.36 2.85
CA ALA A 188 -10.30 9.25 3.58
C ALA A 188 -10.12 8.75 5.04
N SER A 189 -9.02 8.05 5.30
CA SER A 189 -8.74 7.46 6.62
C SER A 189 -8.03 8.42 7.59
N VAL A 190 -7.53 9.56 7.10
CA VAL A 190 -6.71 10.50 7.89
C VAL A 190 -7.41 10.95 9.17
N GLU A 191 -8.69 11.33 9.06
CA GLU A 191 -9.45 11.84 10.21
C GLU A 191 -9.64 10.82 11.34
N ARG A 192 -9.59 9.52 11.02
CA ARG A 192 -9.87 8.42 11.97
C ARG A 192 -8.61 7.80 12.56
N HIS A 193 -7.41 8.14 12.04
CA HIS A 193 -6.15 7.49 12.39
C HIS A 193 -5.06 8.52 12.72
N PRO A 194 -4.89 8.89 14.01
CA PRO A 194 -3.95 9.93 14.42
C PRO A 194 -2.51 9.76 13.91
N PRO A 195 -1.89 8.56 13.90
CA PRO A 195 -0.56 8.39 13.32
C PRO A 195 -0.49 8.77 11.84
N LEU A 196 -1.51 8.40 11.06
CA LEU A 196 -1.60 8.77 9.65
C LEU A 196 -1.85 10.28 9.49
N ALA A 197 -2.71 10.86 10.33
CA ALA A 197 -2.96 12.29 10.35
C ALA A 197 -1.68 13.10 10.61
N ASN A 198 -0.83 12.66 11.53
CA ASN A 198 0.45 13.30 11.82
C ASN A 198 1.36 13.30 10.58
N VAL A 199 1.55 12.16 9.92
CA VAL A 199 2.39 12.06 8.71
C VAL A 199 1.83 12.93 7.58
N MET A 200 0.52 12.95 7.39
CA MET A 200 -0.12 13.81 6.36
C MET A 200 0.00 15.28 6.71
N THR A 201 -0.11 15.64 8.00
CA THR A 201 0.12 17.01 8.49
C THR A 201 1.58 17.43 8.26
N ALA A 202 2.55 16.51 8.47
CA ALA A 202 3.97 16.81 8.19
C ALA A 202 4.19 17.29 6.74
N MET A 203 3.47 16.73 5.78
CA MET A 203 3.61 17.08 4.36
C MET A 203 3.09 18.49 4.04
N THR A 204 2.13 18.98 4.81
CA THR A 204 1.49 20.30 4.62
C THR A 204 1.95 21.35 5.64
N ASP A 205 2.71 20.95 6.67
CA ASP A 205 3.26 21.87 7.66
C ASP A 205 4.25 22.84 7.00
N LEU A 206 4.17 24.13 7.35
CA LEU A 206 4.98 25.18 6.74
C LEU A 206 6.49 24.92 6.88
N HIS A 207 6.93 24.36 7.98
CA HIS A 207 8.33 24.14 8.31
C HIS A 207 8.78 22.71 7.97
N ILE A 208 8.05 21.71 8.46
CA ILE A 208 8.41 20.30 8.25
C ILE A 208 8.17 19.88 6.80
N GLY A 209 7.07 20.33 6.18
CA GLY A 209 6.80 20.10 4.75
C GLY A 209 7.88 20.66 3.84
N ARG A 210 8.42 21.86 4.19
CA ARG A 210 9.56 22.43 3.47
C ARG A 210 10.82 21.57 3.60
N ALA A 211 11.13 21.07 4.80
CA ALA A 211 12.26 20.16 5.00
C ALA A 211 12.10 18.85 4.20
N LEU A 212 10.91 18.26 4.24
CA LEU A 212 10.58 17.05 3.47
C LEU A 212 10.73 17.31 1.96
N GLU A 213 10.20 18.42 1.46
CA GLU A 213 10.34 18.81 0.05
C GLU A 213 11.82 18.92 -0.39
N LEU A 214 12.68 19.52 0.44
CA LEU A 214 14.11 19.62 0.17
C LEU A 214 14.79 18.25 0.12
N VAL A 215 14.51 17.40 1.11
CA VAL A 215 15.06 16.03 1.16
C VAL A 215 14.60 15.21 -0.04
N HIS A 216 13.35 15.33 -0.45
CA HIS A 216 12.78 14.60 -1.57
C HIS A 216 13.34 15.06 -2.92
N LYS A 217 13.54 16.36 -3.09
CA LYS A 217 14.11 16.94 -4.34
C LYS A 217 15.59 16.65 -4.51
N THR A 218 16.35 16.76 -3.42
CA THR A 218 17.82 16.60 -3.44
C THR A 218 18.30 15.68 -2.32
N PRO A 219 17.93 14.38 -2.36
CA PRO A 219 18.26 13.45 -1.29
C PRO A 219 19.77 13.30 -1.08
N GLY A 220 20.58 13.46 -2.14
CA GLY A 220 22.03 13.35 -2.10
C GLY A 220 22.76 14.50 -1.42
N ASP A 221 22.09 15.65 -1.18
CA ASP A 221 22.72 16.80 -0.53
C ASP A 221 23.15 16.49 0.91
N PRO A 222 24.19 17.14 1.45
CA PRO A 222 24.72 16.82 2.80
C PRO A 222 23.82 17.35 3.92
N TRP A 223 22.59 16.83 3.96
CA TRP A 223 21.62 17.22 4.97
C TRP A 223 22.04 16.83 6.38
N THR A 224 21.95 17.79 7.28
CA THR A 224 22.09 17.63 8.73
C THR A 224 20.85 18.20 9.43
N VAL A 225 20.64 17.88 10.69
CA VAL A 225 19.54 18.49 11.48
C VAL A 225 19.64 20.02 11.46
N GLU A 226 20.85 20.54 11.50
CA GLU A 226 21.12 21.97 11.52
C GLU A 226 20.79 22.65 10.19
N THR A 227 21.22 22.06 9.06
CA THR A 227 20.94 22.61 7.72
C THR A 227 19.44 22.53 7.40
N LEU A 228 18.76 21.44 7.75
CA LEU A 228 17.31 21.31 7.57
C LEU A 228 16.52 22.28 8.46
N ALA A 229 16.90 22.43 9.73
CA ALA A 229 16.27 23.38 10.65
C ALA A 229 16.39 24.81 10.12
N LYS A 230 17.60 25.22 9.69
CA LYS A 230 17.86 26.54 9.11
C LYS A 230 17.02 26.76 7.84
N ALA A 231 17.00 25.80 6.93
CA ALA A 231 16.22 25.89 5.69
C ALA A 231 14.71 25.96 5.95
N SER A 232 14.25 25.42 7.07
CA SER A 232 12.85 25.42 7.51
C SER A 232 12.51 26.61 8.42
N GLY A 233 13.46 27.49 8.72
CA GLY A 233 13.21 28.66 9.59
C GLY A 233 12.95 28.30 11.06
N MET A 234 13.56 27.22 11.56
CA MET A 234 13.40 26.74 12.95
C MET A 234 14.76 26.65 13.68
N SER A 235 14.72 26.67 15.02
CA SER A 235 15.88 26.25 15.83
C SER A 235 16.08 24.72 15.70
N ARG A 236 17.33 24.27 15.85
CA ARG A 236 17.70 22.85 15.73
C ARG A 236 16.88 21.93 16.63
N SER A 237 16.72 22.28 17.90
CA SER A 237 15.98 21.46 18.90
C SER A 237 14.51 21.37 18.55
N ARG A 238 13.86 22.52 18.31
CA ARG A 238 12.44 22.58 17.96
C ARG A 238 12.12 21.87 16.64
N PHE A 239 13.02 21.97 15.65
CA PHE A 239 12.88 21.25 14.40
C PHE A 239 12.92 19.73 14.60
N ALA A 240 13.94 19.22 15.33
CA ALA A 240 14.10 17.79 15.57
C ALA A 240 12.90 17.19 16.33
N GLU A 241 12.43 17.90 17.37
CA GLU A 241 11.24 17.51 18.15
C GLU A 241 10.00 17.45 17.27
N ARG A 242 9.65 18.55 16.58
CA ARG A 242 8.45 18.61 15.73
C ARG A 242 8.49 17.66 14.53
N PHE A 243 9.67 17.49 13.94
CA PHE A 243 9.83 16.51 12.85
C PHE A 243 9.53 15.10 13.36
N THR A 244 10.10 14.73 14.51
CA THR A 244 9.88 13.39 15.10
C THR A 244 8.44 13.19 15.54
N GLU A 245 7.80 14.22 16.11
CA GLU A 245 6.38 14.20 16.47
C GLU A 245 5.47 13.90 15.27
N LEU A 246 5.69 14.61 14.15
CA LEU A 246 4.83 14.49 12.98
C LEU A 246 5.18 13.31 12.08
N VAL A 247 6.47 13.04 11.87
CA VAL A 247 6.92 12.00 10.92
C VAL A 247 7.11 10.63 11.60
N GLY A 248 7.26 10.60 12.93
CA GLY A 248 7.43 9.38 13.71
C GLY A 248 8.86 8.87 13.78
N VAL A 249 9.83 9.49 13.07
CA VAL A 249 11.25 9.12 13.04
C VAL A 249 12.13 10.37 13.11
N ALA A 250 13.39 10.20 13.56
CA ALA A 250 14.35 11.30 13.62
C ALA A 250 14.71 11.81 12.21
N PRO A 251 15.00 13.13 12.03
CA PRO A 251 15.23 13.72 10.71
C PRO A 251 16.31 13.01 9.86
N ILE A 252 17.47 12.69 10.44
CA ILE A 252 18.57 12.05 9.70
C ILE A 252 18.30 10.57 9.42
N ALA A 253 17.55 9.89 10.28
CA ALA A 253 17.08 8.55 10.00
C ALA A 253 16.15 8.54 8.77
N TYR A 254 15.23 9.52 8.70
CA TYR A 254 14.38 9.72 7.53
C TYR A 254 15.18 9.98 6.25
N VAL A 255 16.14 10.91 6.28
CA VAL A 255 17.01 11.22 5.12
C VAL A 255 17.75 9.97 4.65
N THR A 256 18.32 9.21 5.58
CA THR A 256 19.08 7.99 5.25
C THR A 256 18.19 6.93 4.61
N GLU A 257 17.04 6.68 5.21
CA GLU A 257 16.08 5.72 4.65
C GLU A 257 15.59 6.17 3.27
N TRP A 258 15.20 7.45 3.11
CA TRP A 258 14.73 7.98 1.84
C TRP A 258 15.77 7.85 0.72
N ARG A 259 17.05 8.11 1.00
CA ARG A 259 18.16 7.89 0.06
C ARG A 259 18.22 6.45 -0.41
N LEU A 260 18.11 5.51 0.51
CA LEU A 260 18.17 4.08 0.19
C LEU A 260 16.91 3.62 -0.58
N GLN A 261 15.73 4.13 -0.25
CA GLN A 261 14.49 3.85 -0.99
C GLN A 261 14.55 4.38 -2.43
N LYS A 262 15.02 5.62 -2.63
CA LYS A 262 15.25 6.17 -3.98
C LYS A 262 16.29 5.36 -4.75
N ALA A 263 17.37 4.95 -4.09
CA ALA A 263 18.39 4.11 -4.70
C ALA A 263 17.84 2.74 -5.12
N LEU A 264 17.04 2.10 -4.27
CA LEU A 264 16.34 0.85 -4.59
C LEU A 264 15.46 1.01 -5.82
N ALA A 265 14.60 2.03 -5.84
CA ALA A 265 13.73 2.32 -6.96
C ALA A 265 14.50 2.58 -8.27
N THR A 266 15.63 3.29 -8.19
CA THR A 266 16.47 3.58 -9.35
C THR A 266 17.18 2.34 -9.88
N LEU A 267 17.76 1.52 -8.99
CA LEU A 267 18.46 0.28 -9.38
C LEU A 267 17.51 -0.74 -10.01
N SER A 268 16.29 -0.84 -9.50
CA SER A 268 15.27 -1.76 -10.03
C SER A 268 14.72 -1.31 -11.38
N SER A 269 14.60 0.00 -11.65
CA SER A 269 13.92 0.51 -12.86
C SER A 269 14.83 0.97 -13.98
N SER A 270 16.12 1.14 -13.72
CA SER A 270 17.05 1.74 -14.69
C SER A 270 18.30 0.88 -14.91
N LYS A 271 19.08 1.26 -15.93
CA LYS A 271 20.38 0.68 -16.21
C LYS A 271 21.53 1.42 -15.49
N ALA A 272 21.22 2.34 -14.57
CA ALA A 272 22.21 3.08 -13.81
C ALA A 272 23.18 2.15 -13.08
N SER A 273 24.45 2.52 -13.06
CA SER A 273 25.48 1.76 -12.33
C SER A 273 25.35 2.00 -10.83
N VAL A 274 25.79 1.03 -10.03
CA VAL A 274 25.84 1.18 -8.57
C VAL A 274 26.64 2.41 -8.14
N LYS A 275 27.70 2.77 -8.89
CA LYS A 275 28.52 3.95 -8.63
C LYS A 275 27.73 5.26 -8.83
N GLU A 276 26.97 5.36 -9.91
CA GLU A 276 26.11 6.52 -10.19
C GLU A 276 25.03 6.68 -9.14
N VAL A 277 24.35 5.57 -8.79
CA VAL A 277 23.29 5.59 -7.78
C VAL A 277 23.84 5.94 -6.39
N ALA A 278 25.02 5.42 -6.02
CA ALA A 278 25.69 5.78 -4.78
C ALA A 278 25.98 7.29 -4.70
N ALA A 279 26.46 7.88 -5.78
CA ALA A 279 26.71 9.33 -5.85
C ALA A 279 25.41 10.14 -5.75
N GLN A 280 24.34 9.74 -6.45
CA GLN A 280 23.02 10.37 -6.38
C GLN A 280 22.41 10.29 -4.97
N ALA A 281 22.65 9.17 -4.26
CA ALA A 281 22.23 8.99 -2.88
C ALA A 281 23.13 9.72 -1.86
N GLY A 282 24.15 10.48 -2.32
CA GLY A 282 25.02 11.29 -1.47
C GLY A 282 26.08 10.50 -0.71
N TYR A 283 26.43 9.29 -1.17
CA TYR A 283 27.54 8.52 -0.59
C TYR A 283 28.86 8.86 -1.24
N LEU A 284 29.88 9.05 -0.42
CA LEU A 284 31.25 9.38 -0.87
C LEU A 284 31.95 8.21 -1.58
N SER A 285 31.51 6.97 -1.35
CA SER A 285 32.04 5.80 -2.04
C SER A 285 30.97 4.74 -2.29
N ALA A 286 31.09 4.03 -3.41
CA ALA A 286 30.22 2.90 -3.75
C ALA A 286 30.29 1.76 -2.70
N ALA A 287 31.44 1.60 -2.04
CA ALA A 287 31.60 0.59 -1.00
C ALA A 287 30.81 0.92 0.27
N ALA A 288 30.80 2.20 0.69
CA ALA A 288 29.99 2.65 1.83
C ALA A 288 28.50 2.52 1.53
N PHE A 289 28.09 2.90 0.33
CA PHE A 289 26.72 2.72 -0.14
C PHE A 289 26.32 1.24 -0.16
N ALA A 290 27.12 0.37 -0.75
CA ALA A 290 26.80 -1.06 -0.85
C ALA A 290 26.63 -1.72 0.53
N ARG A 291 27.45 -1.36 1.52
CA ARG A 291 27.29 -1.83 2.89
C ARG A 291 25.96 -1.35 3.53
N ALA A 292 25.65 -0.05 3.42
CA ALA A 292 24.42 0.51 3.96
C ALA A 292 23.18 -0.10 3.28
N PHE A 293 23.24 -0.28 1.97
CA PHE A 293 22.19 -0.88 1.16
C PHE A 293 21.97 -2.35 1.55
N ALA A 294 23.01 -3.17 1.60
CA ALA A 294 22.92 -4.56 1.98
C ALA A 294 22.45 -4.74 3.44
N GLN A 295 22.88 -3.87 4.34
CA GLN A 295 22.40 -3.88 5.72
C GLN A 295 20.90 -3.59 5.80
N ARG A 296 20.38 -2.68 4.96
CA ARG A 296 18.98 -2.28 4.95
C ARG A 296 18.06 -3.28 4.26
N PHE A 297 18.47 -3.81 3.12
CA PHE A 297 17.61 -4.63 2.25
C PHE A 297 17.97 -6.14 2.26
N GLY A 298 19.05 -6.53 2.93
CA GLY A 298 19.49 -7.93 2.99
C GLY A 298 20.15 -8.46 1.72
N ILE A 299 20.27 -7.63 0.68
CA ILE A 299 20.84 -7.99 -0.63
C ILE A 299 21.82 -6.92 -1.10
N PRO A 300 22.85 -7.27 -1.88
CA PRO A 300 23.72 -6.27 -2.49
C PRO A 300 23.00 -5.45 -3.58
N PRO A 301 23.44 -4.20 -3.85
CA PRO A 301 22.81 -3.35 -4.86
C PRO A 301 22.83 -3.93 -6.28
N THR A 302 23.74 -4.84 -6.59
CA THR A 302 23.86 -5.53 -7.87
C THR A 302 22.70 -6.48 -8.16
N ASP A 303 22.10 -7.04 -7.12
CA ASP A 303 21.12 -8.12 -7.21
C ASP A 303 19.66 -7.62 -7.25
N THR A 304 19.47 -6.31 -7.12
CA THR A 304 18.12 -5.68 -7.12
C THR A 304 17.32 -5.95 -8.39
N ARG A 305 17.97 -6.17 -9.52
CA ARG A 305 17.30 -6.41 -10.82
C ARG A 305 16.72 -7.82 -10.93
N GLU A 306 17.26 -8.78 -10.19
CA GLU A 306 16.79 -10.17 -10.18
C GLU A 306 15.49 -10.32 -9.40
N LEU A 307 15.23 -9.44 -8.42
CA LEU A 307 14.04 -9.46 -7.59
C LEU A 307 12.73 -9.12 -8.33
N GLU A 308 12.78 -8.38 -9.43
CA GLU A 308 11.59 -8.03 -10.24
C GLU A 308 11.26 -9.08 -11.30
N SER A 309 12.13 -10.04 -11.50
CA SER A 309 11.99 -11.12 -12.50
C SER A 309 11.38 -12.40 -11.91
N SER A 310 11.16 -12.45 -10.60
CA SER A 310 10.58 -13.56 -9.85
C SER A 310 9.17 -13.24 -9.37
#